data_5359c75c96f98ca2b9135d54f7c51506
#
_entry.id   5359c75c96f98ca2b9135d54f7c51506
#
_cell.length_a   1.000
_cell.length_b   1.000
_cell.length_c   1.000
_cell.angle_alpha   90.00
_cell.angle_beta   90.00
_cell.angle_gamma   90.00
#
_symmetry.space_group_name_H-M   'P 1'
#
loop_
_entity.id
_entity.type
_entity.pdbx_description
1 polymer ?
#
loop_
_entity_poly.entity_id
_entity_poly.type
_entity_poly.pdbx_seq_one_letter_code
_entity_poly.pdbx_strand_id
1 'polypeptide(L)'
;MIATIRHYDFAEAAQQTIYYQKIIPAMLDFYETENYVYVHGWIPCFRERHGYSHISDWRKASDALWKNARWVNGMVAYTTVYEEEKIIVCGHWHASYGHSMINHNGSEFGCDAVFTPFYGNGIIALDACTAKTGFVNCIVLEE
;
A
#
# COMPACT_ATOMS: atom_id res chain seq x y z
N MET A 1 4.50 -37.65 -9.48
CA MET A 1 3.13 -37.23 -9.83
C MET A 1 2.88 -35.89 -9.12
N ILE A 2 2.97 -34.78 -9.81
CA ILE A 2 2.70 -33.44 -9.23
C ILE A 2 1.17 -33.30 -9.23
N ALA A 3 0.56 -33.30 -8.05
CA ALA A 3 -0.87 -33.05 -7.93
C ALA A 3 -1.14 -31.60 -8.36
N THR A 4 -1.88 -31.42 -9.44
CA THR A 4 -2.39 -30.11 -9.84
C THR A 4 -3.41 -29.68 -8.79
N ILE A 5 -3.03 -28.79 -7.88
CA ILE A 5 -3.96 -28.14 -6.94
C ILE A 5 -4.93 -27.31 -7.79
N ARG A 6 -6.21 -27.69 -7.80
CA ARG A 6 -7.23 -26.94 -8.50
C ARG A 6 -7.45 -25.61 -7.77
N HIS A 7 -7.71 -24.55 -8.50
CA HIS A 7 -7.94 -23.20 -7.96
C HIS A 7 -9.04 -23.16 -6.88
N TYR A 8 -10.02 -24.06 -6.99
CA TYR A 8 -11.10 -24.22 -6.01
C TYR A 8 -10.62 -24.81 -4.69
N ASP A 9 -9.71 -25.78 -4.73
CA ASP A 9 -9.20 -26.45 -3.53
C ASP A 9 -8.38 -25.47 -2.66
N PHE A 10 -7.70 -24.50 -3.30
CA PHE A 10 -6.98 -23.46 -2.59
C PHE A 10 -7.91 -22.46 -1.89
N ALA A 11 -8.95 -22.00 -2.56
CA ALA A 11 -9.91 -21.04 -2.00
C ALA A 11 -10.66 -21.67 -0.81
N GLU A 12 -11.08 -22.92 -0.93
CA GLU A 12 -11.75 -23.66 0.15
C GLU A 12 -10.82 -23.90 1.34
N ALA A 13 -9.57 -24.30 1.09
CA ALA A 13 -8.57 -24.47 2.13
C ALA A 13 -8.24 -23.12 2.83
N ALA A 14 -8.15 -22.02 2.09
CA ALA A 14 -7.91 -20.70 2.65
C ALA A 14 -9.02 -20.28 3.62
N GLN A 15 -10.28 -20.58 3.32
CA GLN A 15 -11.43 -20.25 4.18
C GLN A 15 -11.39 -20.98 5.53
N GLN A 16 -10.69 -22.10 5.63
CA GLN A 16 -10.52 -22.84 6.89
C GLN A 16 -9.40 -22.29 7.77
N THR A 17 -8.64 -21.34 7.29
CA THR A 17 -7.52 -20.76 8.05
C THR A 17 -7.98 -19.71 9.05
N ILE A 18 -7.22 -19.56 10.16
CA ILE A 18 -7.42 -18.46 11.12
C ILE A 18 -7.30 -17.09 10.47
N TYR A 19 -6.51 -16.96 9.43
CA TYR A 19 -6.35 -15.73 8.67
C TYR A 19 -7.68 -15.30 8.04
N TYR A 20 -8.34 -16.20 7.32
CA TYR A 20 -9.62 -15.90 6.70
C TYR A 20 -10.75 -15.71 7.72
N GLN A 21 -10.79 -16.52 8.77
CA GLN A 21 -11.89 -16.54 9.72
C GLN A 21 -11.83 -15.42 10.76
N LYS A 22 -10.62 -14.98 11.15
CA LYS A 22 -10.45 -14.02 12.25
C LYS A 22 -9.66 -12.77 11.84
N ILE A 23 -8.57 -12.92 11.09
CA ILE A 23 -7.69 -11.78 10.81
C ILE A 23 -8.28 -10.89 9.72
N ILE A 24 -8.64 -11.44 8.56
CA ILE A 24 -9.18 -10.64 7.45
C ILE A 24 -10.45 -9.86 7.85
N PRO A 25 -11.45 -10.46 8.55
CA PRO A 25 -12.64 -9.71 8.99
C PRO A 25 -12.36 -8.61 10.02
N ALA A 26 -11.26 -8.69 10.75
CA ALA A 26 -10.83 -7.70 11.73
C ALA A 26 -9.92 -6.60 11.14
N MET A 27 -9.49 -6.73 9.89
CA MET A 27 -8.65 -5.72 9.24
C MET A 27 -9.44 -4.44 8.98
N LEU A 28 -8.83 -3.32 9.31
CA LEU A 28 -9.37 -1.99 9.05
C LEU A 28 -8.87 -1.50 7.68
N ASP A 29 -9.60 -0.56 7.08
CA ASP A 29 -9.17 0.12 5.85
C ASP A 29 -7.98 1.04 6.12
N PHE A 30 -7.96 1.66 7.29
CA PHE A 30 -6.86 2.49 7.78
C PHE A 30 -6.74 2.41 9.30
N TYR A 31 -5.56 2.75 9.79
CA TYR A 31 -5.30 3.04 11.20
C TYR A 31 -4.69 4.44 11.31
N GLU A 32 -5.05 5.18 12.33
CA GLU A 32 -4.64 6.57 12.47
C GLU A 32 -4.12 6.84 13.88
N THR A 33 -3.02 7.57 13.98
CA THR A 33 -2.44 8.09 15.21
C THR A 33 -2.41 9.62 15.18
N GLU A 34 -1.72 10.26 16.11
CA GLU A 34 -1.60 11.73 16.13
C GLU A 34 -0.91 12.25 14.87
N ASN A 35 0.19 11.62 14.46
CA ASN A 35 1.04 12.09 13.37
C ASN A 35 0.95 11.28 12.07
N TYR A 36 0.31 10.11 12.09
CA TYR A 36 0.35 9.16 10.96
C TYR A 36 -1.02 8.59 10.59
N VAL A 37 -1.16 8.31 9.30
CA VAL A 37 -2.26 7.51 8.74
C VAL A 37 -1.66 6.28 8.06
N TYR A 38 -2.04 5.08 8.48
CA TYR A 38 -1.57 3.81 7.93
C TYR A 38 -2.62 3.23 7.00
N VAL A 39 -2.24 2.94 5.76
CA VAL A 39 -3.12 2.37 4.74
C VAL A 39 -2.41 1.27 3.96
N HIS A 40 -3.16 0.41 3.25
CA HIS A 40 -2.54 -0.57 2.38
C HIS A 40 -1.96 0.07 1.11
N GLY A 41 -2.78 0.72 0.29
CA GLY A 41 -2.35 1.42 -0.93
C GLY A 41 -2.31 2.93 -0.71
N TRP A 42 -3.49 3.58 -0.68
CA TRP A 42 -3.62 5.01 -0.43
C TRP A 42 -4.94 5.34 0.27
N ILE A 43 -5.17 6.61 0.60
CA ILE A 43 -6.47 7.10 1.04
C ILE A 43 -7.43 7.19 -0.15
N PRO A 44 -8.75 7.07 0.05
CA PRO A 44 -9.75 7.20 -1.01
C PRO A 44 -9.60 8.48 -1.82
N CYS A 45 -9.62 8.32 -3.13
CA CYS A 45 -9.47 9.40 -4.10
C CYS A 45 -10.22 9.06 -5.40
N PHE A 46 -10.50 10.06 -6.21
CA PHE A 46 -11.04 9.84 -7.55
C PHE A 46 -9.90 9.71 -8.55
N ARG A 47 -10.01 8.73 -9.44
CA ARG A 47 -9.09 8.57 -10.57
C ARG A 47 -9.50 9.52 -11.68
N GLU A 48 -8.58 10.39 -12.06
CA GLU A 48 -8.73 11.32 -13.17
C GLU A 48 -7.98 10.84 -14.42
N ARG A 49 -8.13 11.56 -15.53
CA ARG A 49 -7.41 11.23 -16.78
C ARG A 49 -5.88 11.28 -16.59
N HIS A 50 -5.40 12.18 -15.74
CA HIS A 50 -3.98 12.43 -15.53
C HIS A 50 -3.63 12.48 -14.02
N GLY A 51 -3.99 11.45 -13.25
CA GLY A 51 -3.66 11.38 -11.83
C GLY A 51 -4.86 11.10 -10.94
N TYR A 52 -4.88 11.76 -9.80
CA TYR A 52 -5.90 11.56 -8.78
C TYR A 52 -6.36 12.90 -8.22
N SER A 53 -7.62 12.99 -7.79
CA SER A 53 -8.17 14.12 -7.08
C SER A 53 -8.64 13.75 -5.67
N HIS A 54 -8.52 14.71 -4.78
CA HIS A 54 -8.80 14.55 -3.35
C HIS A 54 -10.31 14.39 -3.07
N ILE A 55 -10.63 13.64 -2.02
CA ILE A 55 -11.97 13.54 -1.42
C ILE A 55 -11.88 14.16 -0.02
N SER A 56 -12.57 15.26 0.21
CA SER A 56 -12.47 16.08 1.44
C SER A 56 -12.75 15.32 2.74
N ASP A 57 -13.62 14.32 2.71
CA ASP A 57 -13.96 13.49 3.89
C ASP A 57 -13.72 11.99 3.59
N TRP A 58 -12.50 11.70 3.15
CA TRP A 58 -12.10 10.36 2.75
C TRP A 58 -12.27 9.30 3.86
N ARG A 59 -12.21 9.70 5.13
CA ARG A 59 -12.42 8.79 6.27
C ARG A 59 -13.82 8.18 6.28
N LYS A 60 -14.81 8.89 5.74
CA LYS A 60 -16.20 8.43 5.58
C LYS A 60 -16.51 7.91 4.19
N ALA A 61 -15.49 7.66 3.38
CA ALA A 61 -15.67 7.13 2.05
C ALA A 61 -16.38 5.77 2.06
N SER A 62 -17.12 5.48 1.00
CA SER A 62 -17.81 4.20 0.87
C SER A 62 -16.83 3.03 0.73
N ASP A 63 -17.29 1.81 1.05
CA ASP A 63 -16.53 0.57 0.86
C ASP A 63 -16.01 0.40 -0.58
N ALA A 64 -16.74 0.89 -1.57
CA ALA A 64 -16.32 0.83 -2.97
C ALA A 64 -15.09 1.73 -3.23
N LEU A 65 -15.06 2.91 -2.63
CA LEU A 65 -13.90 3.81 -2.72
C LEU A 65 -12.69 3.25 -1.96
N TRP A 66 -12.90 2.67 -0.78
CA TRP A 66 -11.85 1.99 -0.03
C TRP A 66 -11.29 0.78 -0.77
N LYS A 67 -12.15 -0.03 -1.42
CA LYS A 67 -11.68 -1.13 -2.26
C LYS A 67 -10.77 -0.65 -3.39
N ASN A 68 -11.08 0.48 -4.01
CA ASN A 68 -10.23 1.07 -5.05
C ASN A 68 -8.93 1.64 -4.46
N ALA A 69 -9.01 2.33 -3.31
CA ALA A 69 -7.87 2.95 -2.63
C ALA A 69 -6.76 1.94 -2.27
N ARG A 70 -7.12 0.71 -1.94
CA ARG A 70 -6.15 -0.37 -1.66
C ARG A 70 -5.22 -0.68 -2.83
N TRP A 71 -5.61 -0.34 -4.06
CA TRP A 71 -4.84 -0.61 -5.29
C TRP A 71 -4.14 0.64 -5.86
N VAL A 72 -4.32 1.79 -5.22
CA VAL A 72 -3.69 3.04 -5.65
C VAL A 72 -2.21 3.01 -5.32
N ASN A 73 -1.38 3.40 -6.28
CA ASN A 73 0.03 3.68 -6.02
C ASN A 73 0.14 5.02 -5.29
N GLY A 74 0.42 4.99 -3.98
CA GLY A 74 0.54 6.17 -3.15
C GLY A 74 1.60 7.15 -3.66
N MET A 75 2.70 6.66 -4.20
CA MET A 75 3.79 7.48 -4.74
C MET A 75 3.41 8.22 -6.05
N VAL A 76 2.33 7.82 -6.70
CA VAL A 76 1.74 8.60 -7.81
C VAL A 76 0.72 9.61 -7.29
N ALA A 77 -0.03 9.25 -6.25
CA ALA A 77 -1.15 10.04 -5.75
C ALA A 77 -0.75 11.17 -4.78
N TYR A 78 0.32 10.99 -3.99
CA TYR A 78 0.66 11.83 -2.84
C TYR A 78 0.86 13.32 -3.17
N THR A 79 1.19 13.67 -4.40
CA THR A 79 1.37 15.07 -4.81
C THR A 79 0.07 15.83 -4.99
N THR A 80 -1.05 15.13 -5.17
CA THR A 80 -2.38 15.72 -5.40
C THR A 80 -3.41 15.28 -4.37
N VAL A 81 -3.17 14.18 -3.69
CA VAL A 81 -4.04 13.59 -2.66
C VAL A 81 -3.19 13.31 -1.44
N TYR A 82 -3.29 14.12 -0.41
CA TYR A 82 -2.44 14.08 0.78
C TYR A 82 -3.23 14.49 2.03
N GLU A 83 -2.64 14.28 3.19
CA GLU A 83 -3.05 14.86 4.47
C GLU A 83 -2.19 16.09 4.78
N GLU A 84 -2.81 17.15 5.29
CA GLU A 84 -2.10 18.39 5.62
C GLU A 84 -1.30 18.27 6.91
N GLU A 85 -1.84 17.55 7.89
CA GLU A 85 -1.29 17.47 9.26
C GLU A 85 -0.59 16.16 9.57
N LYS A 86 -0.73 15.12 8.71
CA LYS A 86 -0.22 13.78 8.96
C LYS A 86 0.55 13.22 7.79
N ILE A 87 1.45 12.30 8.12
CA ILE A 87 2.18 11.52 7.12
C ILE A 87 1.39 10.23 6.83
N ILE A 88 1.17 9.92 5.56
CA ILE A 88 0.55 8.66 5.15
C ILE A 88 1.64 7.61 5.00
N VAL A 89 1.52 6.52 5.76
CA VAL A 89 2.38 5.34 5.68
C VAL A 89 1.66 4.28 4.86
N CYS A 90 2.23 3.86 3.74
CA CYS A 90 1.59 2.95 2.80
C CYS A 90 2.50 1.80 2.34
N GLY A 91 1.89 0.79 1.74
CA GLY A 91 2.54 -0.34 1.10
C GLY A 91 2.01 -0.55 -0.32
N HIS A 92 1.67 -1.82 -0.66
CA HIS A 92 1.09 -2.28 -1.91
C HIS A 92 1.96 -2.05 -3.16
N TRP A 93 2.48 -0.87 -3.34
CA TRP A 93 3.41 -0.56 -4.43
C TRP A 93 4.83 -0.47 -3.88
N HIS A 94 5.75 -1.20 -4.49
CA HIS A 94 7.12 -1.34 -4.00
C HIS A 94 7.88 0.01 -3.98
N ALA A 95 8.62 0.24 -2.91
CA ALA A 95 9.33 1.50 -2.65
C ALA A 95 10.32 1.89 -3.76
N SER A 96 10.84 0.91 -4.52
CA SER A 96 11.74 1.17 -5.65
C SER A 96 11.10 1.99 -6.78
N TYR A 97 9.77 2.00 -6.90
CA TYR A 97 9.08 2.93 -7.79
C TYR A 97 9.38 4.39 -7.41
N GLY A 98 9.23 4.73 -6.12
CA GLY A 98 9.51 6.09 -5.63
C GLY A 98 10.97 6.49 -5.81
N HIS A 99 11.89 5.58 -5.48
CA HIS A 99 13.32 5.84 -5.70
C HIS A 99 13.66 6.07 -7.16
N SER A 100 13.16 5.25 -8.07
CA SER A 100 13.44 5.35 -9.50
C SER A 100 12.73 6.52 -10.17
N MET A 101 11.41 6.64 -9.99
CA MET A 101 10.57 7.57 -10.77
C MET A 101 10.53 8.98 -10.20
N ILE A 102 10.77 9.14 -8.89
CA ILE A 102 10.68 10.43 -8.21
C ILE A 102 12.07 10.95 -7.86
N ASN A 103 12.90 10.10 -7.23
CA ASN A 103 14.26 10.48 -6.83
C ASN A 103 15.30 10.29 -7.94
N HIS A 104 14.93 9.69 -9.07
CA HIS A 104 15.84 9.36 -10.18
C HIS A 104 17.06 8.53 -9.71
N ASN A 105 16.83 7.60 -8.78
CA ASN A 105 17.84 6.76 -8.16
C ASN A 105 17.56 5.29 -8.46
N GLY A 106 18.44 4.66 -9.22
CA GLY A 106 18.33 3.27 -9.64
C GLY A 106 17.20 3.03 -10.64
N SER A 107 16.78 1.79 -10.74
CA SER A 107 15.66 1.34 -11.57
C SER A 107 14.53 0.78 -10.71
N GLU A 108 13.34 0.63 -11.30
CA GLU A 108 12.18 0.08 -10.57
C GLU A 108 12.37 -1.41 -10.24
N PHE A 109 12.93 -2.19 -11.16
CA PHE A 109 13.07 -3.65 -11.04
C PHE A 109 14.45 -4.21 -11.42
N GLY A 110 15.39 -3.38 -11.81
CA GLY A 110 16.75 -3.80 -12.22
C GLY A 110 17.61 -4.27 -11.05
N CYS A 111 18.87 -4.58 -11.36
CA CYS A 111 19.85 -4.98 -10.35
C CYS A 111 20.27 -3.83 -9.42
N ASP A 112 20.01 -2.60 -9.80
CA ASP A 112 20.21 -1.36 -9.07
C ASP A 112 18.93 -0.82 -8.40
N ALA A 113 17.85 -1.62 -8.38
CA ALA A 113 16.60 -1.24 -7.75
C ALA A 113 16.74 -1.11 -6.23
N VAL A 114 16.28 0.01 -5.68
CA VAL A 114 16.35 0.34 -4.26
C VAL A 114 15.01 0.04 -3.61
N PHE A 115 14.94 -1.00 -2.77
CA PHE A 115 13.72 -1.43 -2.09
C PHE A 115 13.63 -1.00 -0.61
N THR A 116 14.56 -0.19 -0.12
CA THR A 116 14.45 0.44 1.20
C THR A 116 13.25 1.40 1.25
N PRO A 117 12.75 1.78 2.45
CA PRO A 117 11.62 2.70 2.55
C PRO A 117 11.82 3.97 1.72
N PHE A 118 10.78 4.37 0.97
CA PHE A 118 10.77 5.64 0.26
C PHE A 118 10.13 6.71 1.17
N TYR A 119 10.79 7.86 1.25
CA TYR A 119 10.34 9.02 2.02
C TYR A 119 10.10 10.19 1.08
N GLY A 120 8.88 10.72 1.10
CA GLY A 120 8.48 11.93 0.38
C GLY A 120 7.78 12.92 1.32
N ASN A 121 7.38 14.06 0.79
CA ASN A 121 6.63 15.03 1.56
C ASN A 121 5.21 14.51 1.84
N GLY A 122 4.94 14.15 3.11
CA GLY A 122 3.65 13.59 3.54
C GLY A 122 3.43 12.10 3.22
N ILE A 123 4.47 11.35 2.79
CA ILE A 123 4.40 9.93 2.49
C ILE A 123 5.62 9.16 2.99
N ILE A 124 5.37 7.95 3.50
CA ILE A 124 6.37 6.90 3.71
C ILE A 124 5.83 5.63 3.03
N ALA A 125 6.53 5.12 2.00
CA ALA A 125 6.16 3.87 1.34
C ALA A 125 7.09 2.74 1.78
N LEU A 126 6.52 1.63 2.30
CA LEU A 126 7.27 0.58 2.99
C LEU A 126 7.40 -0.72 2.20
N ASP A 127 6.70 -0.92 1.09
CA ASP A 127 6.71 -2.20 0.39
C ASP A 127 8.09 -2.51 -0.19
N ALA A 128 8.74 -3.53 0.38
CA ALA A 128 10.05 -4.02 -0.05
C ALA A 128 9.98 -4.97 -1.25
N CYS A 129 8.80 -5.20 -1.86
CA CYS A 129 8.59 -6.26 -2.85
C CYS A 129 9.07 -7.64 -2.34
N THR A 130 8.62 -8.02 -1.15
CA THR A 130 9.12 -9.17 -0.35
C THR A 130 9.18 -10.47 -1.14
N ALA A 131 8.21 -10.73 -2.02
CA ALA A 131 8.20 -11.92 -2.86
C ALA A 131 9.41 -12.00 -3.82
N LYS A 132 9.99 -10.86 -4.18
CA LYS A 132 11.17 -10.75 -5.05
C LYS A 132 12.46 -10.61 -4.25
N THR A 133 12.45 -9.79 -3.21
CA THR A 133 13.64 -9.40 -2.46
C THR A 133 13.97 -10.35 -1.31
N GLY A 134 12.95 -11.03 -0.75
CA GLY A 134 13.09 -11.90 0.41
C GLY A 134 13.22 -11.18 1.76
N PHE A 135 13.08 -9.84 1.81
CA PHE A 135 13.11 -9.09 3.06
C PHE A 135 11.89 -8.18 3.24
N VAL A 136 11.69 -7.68 4.45
CA VAL A 136 10.60 -6.77 4.83
C VAL A 136 11.21 -5.48 5.37
N ASN A 137 10.70 -4.33 4.93
CA ASN A 137 11.05 -3.06 5.56
C ASN A 137 10.33 -2.94 6.92
N CYS A 138 11.07 -2.48 7.91
CA CYS A 138 10.55 -2.15 9.23
C CYS A 138 11.15 -0.81 9.67
N ILE A 139 10.30 0.10 10.12
CA ILE A 139 10.71 1.42 10.66
C ILE A 139 10.09 1.62 12.04
N VAL A 140 10.74 2.43 12.86
CA VAL A 140 10.19 2.91 14.12
C VAL A 140 9.76 4.35 13.90
N LEU A 141 8.52 4.66 14.23
CA LEU A 141 7.96 6.01 14.17
C LEU A 141 7.71 6.49 15.61
N GLU A 142 8.08 7.74 15.89
CA GLU A 142 7.81 8.40 17.16
C GLU A 142 6.53 9.24 17.01
N GLU A 143 5.66 9.19 18.02
CA GLU A 143 4.43 9.98 18.11
C GLU A 143 4.70 11.40 18.65
#